data_3b8af670a8606edbf9f4aaf44e0764fb
#
_entry.id   3b8af670a8606edbf9f4aaf44e0764fb
#
_cell.length_a   1.000
_cell.length_b   1.000
_cell.length_c   1.000
_cell.angle_alpha   90.00
_cell.angle_beta   90.00
_cell.angle_gamma   90.00
#
_symmetry.space_group_name_H-M   'P 1'
#
loop_
_entity.id
_entity.type
_entity.pdbx_description
1 polymer ?
#
loop_
_entity_poly.entity_id
_entity_poly.type
_entity_poly.pdbx_seq_one_letter_code
_entity_poly.pdbx_strand_id
1 'polypeptide(L)'
;MWDRVTLERPWRKCPGKRWGPGIRCGSIGVTYVYGNVLIKRDGGNNQVVHYGGDSGAPEAYRHGTLHFYHNTVISYRRRTTSLLRLSTEQETVEFHNNLVYATAGGSALALMVNQGTLRMGRNGLPTGWRRSHTLFSGRILGADQALLVESPEFADVAGQDFRPARGCPYVGAAGELPPFLRERLPVTHQYVPHQQTKPRPEVHELGAFERVE
;
A
#
# COMPACT_ATOMS: atom_id res chain seq x y z
N MET A 1 -16.36 -4.32 5.89
CA MET A 1 -15.79 -4.35 7.25
C MET A 1 -14.29 -4.32 7.06
N TRP A 2 -13.60 -3.34 7.58
CA TRP A 2 -12.15 -3.18 7.41
C TRP A 2 -11.48 -3.93 8.55
N ASP A 3 -10.75 -5.00 8.26
CA ASP A 3 -9.84 -5.56 9.24
C ASP A 3 -8.69 -4.59 9.43
N ARG A 4 -8.42 -4.30 10.65
CA ARG A 4 -7.65 -3.17 11.16
C ARG A 4 -6.26 -3.08 10.55
N VAL A 5 -6.01 -2.00 9.83
CA VAL A 5 -4.64 -1.55 9.49
C VAL A 5 -3.92 -1.22 10.80
N THR A 6 -2.84 -1.92 11.11
CA THR A 6 -1.98 -1.54 12.23
C THR A 6 -1.24 -0.28 11.82
N LEU A 7 -1.81 0.87 12.18
CA LEU A 7 -1.13 2.15 12.08
C LEU A 7 -0.24 2.28 13.32
N GLU A 8 1.01 1.91 13.25
CA GLU A 8 1.97 2.40 14.22
C GLU A 8 2.13 3.90 13.97
N ARG A 9 1.50 4.69 14.82
CA ARG A 9 1.62 6.13 14.81
C ARG A 9 2.68 6.54 15.83
N PRO A 10 3.76 7.19 15.40
CA PRO A 10 4.35 8.17 16.27
C PRO A 10 3.43 9.40 16.23
N TRP A 11 2.44 9.46 17.12
CA TRP A 11 1.77 10.71 17.44
C TRP A 11 2.79 11.65 18.07
N ARG A 12 3.51 12.40 17.27
CA ARG A 12 4.20 13.58 17.78
C ARG A 12 3.14 14.62 18.02
N LYS A 13 2.83 14.86 19.29
CA LYS A 13 2.14 16.08 19.74
C LYS A 13 2.88 17.25 19.09
N CYS A 14 2.14 18.13 18.40
CA CYS A 14 2.72 19.41 17.98
C CYS A 14 3.24 20.10 19.24
N PRO A 15 4.54 20.41 19.37
CA PRO A 15 5.06 21.05 20.57
C PRO A 15 4.44 22.44 20.67
N GLY A 16 3.77 22.74 21.78
CA GLY A 16 3.49 24.07 22.22
C GLY A 16 2.13 24.69 21.91
N LYS A 17 1.07 23.93 21.52
CA LYS A 17 -0.26 24.55 21.31
C LYS A 17 -1.37 23.82 22.08
N ARG A 18 -2.08 24.57 22.94
CA ARG A 18 -3.35 24.18 23.55
C ARG A 18 -4.42 24.05 22.46
N TRP A 19 -5.22 23.00 22.53
CA TRP A 19 -6.37 22.80 21.68
C TRP A 19 -7.46 23.81 22.03
N GLY A 20 -7.65 24.81 21.17
CA GLY A 20 -8.82 25.69 21.18
C GLY A 20 -9.65 25.43 19.93
N PRO A 21 -10.95 25.75 19.91
CA PRO A 21 -11.77 25.62 18.74
C PRO A 21 -11.22 26.52 17.62
N GLY A 22 -10.75 25.91 16.53
CA GLY A 22 -10.29 26.62 15.33
C GLY A 22 -8.83 26.43 14.92
N ILE A 23 -7.99 25.71 15.68
CA ILE A 23 -6.61 25.43 15.27
C ILE A 23 -6.54 24.09 14.57
N ARG A 24 -6.49 24.09 13.25
CA ARG A 24 -6.23 22.93 12.40
C ARG A 24 -4.72 22.81 12.20
N CYS A 25 -4.12 21.83 12.82
CA CYS A 25 -2.75 21.45 12.52
C CYS A 25 -2.78 20.58 11.26
N GLY A 26 -2.54 21.19 10.10
CA GLY A 26 -2.22 20.42 8.89
C GLY A 26 -0.98 19.57 9.20
N SER A 27 -1.12 18.26 9.30
CA SER A 27 0.02 17.41 9.59
C SER A 27 0.83 17.18 8.33
N ILE A 28 1.81 18.03 8.08
CA ILE A 28 2.92 17.69 7.21
C ILE A 28 3.70 16.61 7.96
N GLY A 29 3.71 15.40 7.44
CA GLY A 29 4.32 14.29 8.17
C GLY A 29 4.59 13.08 7.30
N VAL A 30 5.30 12.15 7.90
CA VAL A 30 5.59 10.85 7.31
C VAL A 30 4.61 9.83 7.87
N THR A 31 4.06 9.00 7.00
CA THR A 31 3.15 7.91 7.35
C THR A 31 3.76 6.60 6.88
N TYR A 32 3.63 5.56 7.69
CA TYR A 32 4.13 4.24 7.36
C TYR A 32 2.97 3.24 7.37
N VAL A 33 2.87 2.45 6.30
CA VAL A 33 1.91 1.34 6.17
C VAL A 33 2.69 0.15 5.61
N TYR A 34 2.92 -0.87 6.42
CA TYR A 34 3.73 -2.01 6.03
C TYR A 34 3.30 -3.31 6.71
N GLY A 35 3.58 -4.43 6.08
CA GLY A 35 3.31 -5.76 6.60
C GLY A 35 1.82 -6.11 6.72
N ASN A 36 0.94 -5.40 6.00
CA ASN A 36 -0.50 -5.57 6.11
C ASN A 36 -1.07 -6.38 4.95
N VAL A 37 -2.22 -6.99 5.22
CA VAL A 37 -3.12 -7.52 4.19
C VAL A 37 -4.31 -6.58 4.04
N LEU A 38 -4.47 -6.02 2.84
CA LEU A 38 -5.59 -5.13 2.52
C LEU A 38 -6.52 -5.82 1.52
N ILE A 39 -7.74 -6.10 1.95
CA ILE A 39 -8.75 -6.76 1.12
C ILE A 39 -9.79 -5.74 0.70
N LYS A 40 -9.89 -5.49 -0.60
CA LYS A 40 -10.88 -4.60 -1.20
C LYS A 40 -12.02 -5.44 -1.78
N ARG A 41 -13.19 -5.38 -1.15
CA ARG A 41 -14.40 -6.07 -1.60
C ARG A 41 -15.20 -5.20 -2.58
N ASP A 42 -16.12 -5.81 -3.31
CA ASP A 42 -17.14 -5.10 -4.08
C ASP A 42 -18.01 -4.26 -3.15
N GLY A 43 -18.23 -3.02 -3.52
CA GLY A 43 -18.98 -2.05 -2.71
C GLY A 43 -18.12 -0.84 -2.33
N GLY A 44 -18.77 0.24 -1.95
CA GLY A 44 -18.12 1.52 -1.65
C GLY A 44 -17.36 2.11 -2.83
N ASN A 45 -16.45 3.03 -2.53
CA ASN A 45 -15.58 3.63 -3.54
C ASN A 45 -14.58 2.60 -4.11
N ASN A 46 -13.92 2.95 -5.20
CA ASN A 46 -12.97 2.06 -5.88
C ASN A 46 -11.51 2.22 -5.42
N GLN A 47 -11.22 3.11 -4.48
CA GLN A 47 -9.85 3.30 -3.99
C GLN A 47 -9.51 2.32 -2.87
N VAL A 48 -8.26 1.85 -2.84
CA VAL A 48 -7.73 1.04 -1.73
C VAL A 48 -7.19 1.97 -0.64
N VAL A 49 -6.35 2.92 -1.03
CA VAL A 49 -5.76 3.90 -0.11
C VAL A 49 -6.11 5.31 -0.59
N HIS A 50 -6.63 6.12 0.32
CA HIS A 50 -6.77 7.56 0.12
C HIS A 50 -5.82 8.29 1.06
N TYR A 51 -4.87 9.04 0.50
CA TYR A 51 -3.91 9.84 1.24
C TYR A 51 -4.06 11.31 0.83
N GLY A 52 -4.26 12.17 1.83
CA GLY A 52 -4.70 13.54 1.66
C GLY A 52 -6.03 13.80 2.36
N GLY A 53 -7.01 14.33 1.66
CA GLY A 53 -8.36 14.57 2.16
C GLY A 53 -9.31 14.99 1.04
N ASP A 54 -10.59 15.15 1.35
CA ASP A 54 -11.64 15.51 0.39
C ASP A 54 -12.71 16.45 0.99
N SER A 55 -12.38 17.13 2.08
CA SER A 55 -13.28 18.08 2.76
C SER A 55 -13.47 19.42 2.01
N GLY A 56 -12.75 19.65 0.91
CA GLY A 56 -12.71 20.94 0.22
C GLY A 56 -11.80 21.98 0.88
N ALA A 57 -11.10 21.61 1.96
CA ALA A 57 -10.16 22.46 2.70
C ALA A 57 -8.74 21.88 2.62
N PRO A 58 -7.97 22.09 1.53
CA PRO A 58 -6.66 21.46 1.32
C PRO A 58 -5.65 21.68 2.45
N GLU A 59 -5.73 22.82 3.12
CA GLU A 59 -4.87 23.13 4.27
C GLU A 59 -5.07 22.19 5.47
N ALA A 60 -6.21 21.49 5.51
CA ALA A 60 -6.52 20.49 6.53
C ALA A 60 -6.16 19.06 6.11
N TYR A 61 -5.71 18.88 4.86
CA TYR A 61 -5.37 17.56 4.34
C TYR A 61 -4.06 17.03 4.94
N ARG A 62 -3.92 15.71 4.88
CA ARG A 62 -2.67 15.08 5.25
C ARG A 62 -1.70 15.18 4.07
N HIS A 63 -0.64 15.95 4.25
CA HIS A 63 0.43 16.11 3.28
C HIS A 63 1.68 15.33 3.66
N GLY A 64 2.66 15.27 2.75
CA GLY A 64 3.95 14.66 2.97
C GLY A 64 4.05 13.26 2.36
N THR A 65 4.85 12.38 2.99
CA THR A 65 5.19 11.09 2.40
C THR A 65 4.50 9.93 3.11
N LEU A 66 3.84 9.09 2.32
CA LEU A 66 3.37 7.77 2.71
C LEU A 66 4.38 6.72 2.25
N HIS A 67 5.03 6.06 3.17
CA HIS A 67 5.80 4.84 2.88
C HIS A 67 4.88 3.63 2.96
N PHE A 68 4.66 3.01 1.82
CA PHE A 68 3.78 1.85 1.68
C PHE A 68 4.59 0.67 1.15
N TYR A 69 4.93 -0.28 2.03
CA TYR A 69 5.87 -1.33 1.68
C TYR A 69 5.56 -2.68 2.35
N HIS A 70 5.92 -3.76 1.67
CA HIS A 70 5.65 -5.13 2.09
C HIS A 70 4.19 -5.37 2.49
N ASN A 71 3.23 -4.78 1.76
CA ASN A 71 1.82 -5.08 1.93
C ASN A 71 1.32 -6.03 0.84
N THR A 72 0.37 -6.89 1.19
CA THR A 72 -0.39 -7.68 0.22
C THR A 72 -1.76 -7.03 0.03
N VAL A 73 -2.06 -6.63 -1.19
CA VAL A 73 -3.32 -5.97 -1.55
C VAL A 73 -4.12 -6.88 -2.47
N ILE A 74 -5.31 -7.28 -2.04
CA ILE A 74 -6.21 -8.14 -2.80
C ILE A 74 -7.46 -7.36 -3.15
N SER A 75 -7.77 -7.21 -4.44
CA SER A 75 -9.04 -6.64 -4.88
C SER A 75 -9.96 -7.73 -5.42
N TYR A 76 -11.09 -7.93 -4.76
CA TYR A 76 -12.21 -8.76 -5.20
C TYR A 76 -13.26 -7.96 -5.98
N ARG A 77 -12.96 -6.72 -6.35
CA ARG A 77 -13.89 -5.92 -7.12
C ARG A 77 -14.06 -6.48 -8.52
N ARG A 78 -15.30 -6.60 -8.96
CA ARG A 78 -15.66 -7.02 -10.32
C ARG A 78 -15.47 -5.91 -11.35
N ARG A 79 -15.34 -4.66 -10.90
CA ARG A 79 -15.08 -3.46 -11.69
C ARG A 79 -13.68 -2.93 -11.39
N THR A 80 -13.42 -1.70 -11.79
CA THR A 80 -12.13 -1.04 -11.60
C THR A 80 -11.76 -0.83 -10.14
N THR A 81 -10.49 -0.99 -9.85
CA THR A 81 -9.85 -0.65 -8.59
C THR A 81 -8.76 0.37 -8.85
N SER A 82 -8.73 1.44 -8.06
CA SER A 82 -7.60 2.36 -8.00
C SER A 82 -6.82 2.10 -6.72
N LEU A 83 -5.53 1.82 -6.84
CA LEU A 83 -4.72 1.50 -5.67
C LEU A 83 -4.61 2.72 -4.75
N LEU A 84 -4.20 3.85 -5.31
CA LEU A 84 -3.94 5.08 -4.59
C LEU A 84 -4.81 6.23 -5.10
N ARG A 85 -5.35 7.03 -4.18
CA ARG A 85 -5.87 8.36 -4.44
C ARG A 85 -5.07 9.36 -3.64
N LEU A 86 -4.40 10.29 -4.33
CA LEU A 86 -3.70 11.42 -3.72
C LEU A 86 -4.47 12.69 -4.03
N SER A 87 -4.68 13.53 -3.04
CA SER A 87 -5.64 14.64 -3.16
C SER A 87 -5.05 15.89 -3.78
N THR A 88 -3.76 16.15 -3.54
CA THR A 88 -3.04 17.33 -4.04
C THR A 88 -1.64 16.94 -4.54
N GLU A 89 -0.91 17.89 -5.03
CA GLU A 89 0.50 17.74 -5.45
C GLU A 89 1.48 17.59 -4.27
N GLN A 90 1.03 17.81 -3.04
CA GLN A 90 1.88 17.78 -1.85
C GLN A 90 2.02 16.38 -1.25
N GLU A 91 1.25 15.40 -1.73
CA GLU A 91 1.37 14.02 -1.29
C GLU A 91 2.36 13.26 -2.18
N THR A 92 3.21 12.48 -1.52
CA THR A 92 4.10 11.51 -2.17
C THR A 92 3.87 10.13 -1.56
N VAL A 93 3.87 9.10 -2.39
CA VAL A 93 3.88 7.70 -1.94
C VAL A 93 5.17 7.05 -2.40
N GLU A 94 5.92 6.50 -1.44
CA GLU A 94 7.04 5.60 -1.67
C GLU A 94 6.51 4.16 -1.58
N PHE A 95 6.51 3.44 -2.70
CA PHE A 95 5.81 2.17 -2.88
C PHE A 95 6.80 1.05 -3.19
N HIS A 96 7.08 0.19 -2.20
CA HIS A 96 8.16 -0.80 -2.29
C HIS A 96 7.70 -2.19 -1.83
N ASN A 97 8.11 -3.22 -2.55
CA ASN A 97 7.96 -4.62 -2.16
C ASN A 97 6.53 -5.06 -1.82
N ASN A 98 5.52 -4.38 -2.39
CA ASN A 98 4.15 -4.80 -2.22
C ASN A 98 3.79 -5.87 -3.26
N LEU A 99 2.80 -6.71 -2.93
CA LEU A 99 2.17 -7.64 -3.84
C LEU A 99 0.72 -7.23 -4.03
N VAL A 100 0.33 -6.92 -5.26
CA VAL A 100 -1.02 -6.46 -5.58
C VAL A 100 -1.68 -7.44 -6.54
N TYR A 101 -2.87 -7.89 -6.18
CA TYR A 101 -3.68 -8.77 -6.99
C TYR A 101 -5.10 -8.23 -7.18
N ALA A 102 -5.63 -8.38 -8.40
CA ALA A 102 -7.01 -8.03 -8.73
C ALA A 102 -7.68 -9.22 -9.42
N THR A 103 -8.73 -9.77 -8.82
CA THR A 103 -9.45 -10.93 -9.36
C THR A 103 -10.14 -10.63 -10.70
N ALA A 104 -10.43 -9.37 -10.99
CA ALA A 104 -10.97 -8.92 -12.27
C ALA A 104 -9.88 -8.75 -13.36
N GLY A 105 -8.64 -9.14 -13.08
CA GLY A 105 -7.49 -8.99 -13.97
C GLY A 105 -6.80 -7.63 -13.87
N GLY A 106 -5.60 -7.57 -14.42
CA GLY A 106 -4.75 -6.39 -14.32
C GLY A 106 -5.33 -5.14 -14.96
N SER A 107 -6.04 -5.26 -16.07
CA SER A 107 -6.68 -4.11 -16.74
C SER A 107 -7.73 -3.41 -15.87
N ALA A 108 -8.25 -4.09 -14.85
CA ALA A 108 -9.15 -3.50 -13.84
C ALA A 108 -8.41 -2.76 -12.72
N LEU A 109 -7.07 -2.89 -12.62
CA LEU A 109 -6.26 -2.21 -11.63
C LEU A 109 -5.59 -0.97 -12.22
N ALA A 110 -5.81 0.17 -11.59
CA ALA A 110 -5.01 1.38 -11.80
C ALA A 110 -4.17 1.70 -10.57
N LEU A 111 -2.96 2.23 -10.79
CA LEU A 111 -2.07 2.58 -9.70
C LEU A 111 -2.53 3.83 -8.96
N MET A 112 -2.97 4.86 -9.69
CA MET A 112 -3.20 6.16 -9.08
C MET A 112 -4.35 6.92 -9.76
N VAL A 113 -5.01 7.77 -8.98
CA VAL A 113 -5.95 8.78 -9.46
C VAL A 113 -5.68 10.13 -8.81
N ASN A 114 -6.14 11.19 -9.43
CA ASN A 114 -6.00 12.61 -9.07
C ASN A 114 -4.57 13.15 -9.29
N GLN A 115 -3.86 13.52 -8.24
CA GLN A 115 -2.61 14.31 -8.29
C GLN A 115 -1.49 13.61 -7.51
N GLY A 116 -0.46 14.35 -7.11
CA GLY A 116 0.61 13.86 -6.28
C GLY A 116 1.67 13.02 -7.00
N THR A 117 2.55 12.40 -6.25
CA THR A 117 3.67 11.61 -6.80
C THR A 117 3.70 10.20 -6.22
N LEU A 118 3.74 9.20 -7.09
CA LEU A 118 4.02 7.82 -6.76
C LEU A 118 5.45 7.49 -7.21
N ARG A 119 6.30 7.12 -6.27
CA ARG A 119 7.66 6.59 -6.52
C ARG A 119 7.65 5.09 -6.23
N MET A 120 8.00 4.32 -7.21
CA MET A 120 7.96 2.87 -7.12
C MET A 120 9.37 2.30 -7.11
N GLY A 121 9.62 1.40 -6.16
CA GLY A 121 10.66 0.40 -6.29
C GLY A 121 10.07 -0.91 -6.81
N ARG A 122 10.69 -2.03 -6.46
CA ARG A 122 10.19 -3.34 -6.84
C ARG A 122 8.83 -3.64 -6.18
N ASN A 123 7.86 -4.08 -6.96
CA ASN A 123 6.54 -4.50 -6.51
C ASN A 123 6.01 -5.56 -7.45
N GLY A 124 5.19 -6.49 -6.96
CA GLY A 124 4.43 -7.42 -7.81
C GLY A 124 3.09 -6.80 -8.21
N LEU A 125 2.86 -6.66 -9.52
CA LEU A 125 1.63 -6.12 -10.08
C LEU A 125 1.04 -7.07 -11.12
N PRO A 126 -0.29 -7.17 -11.25
CA PRO A 126 -0.91 -8.02 -12.26
C PRO A 126 -0.61 -7.51 -13.67
N THR A 127 -0.36 -8.41 -14.60
CA THR A 127 -0.13 -8.09 -16.01
C THR A 127 -1.29 -7.25 -16.57
N GLY A 128 -0.98 -6.17 -17.28
CA GLY A 128 -1.99 -5.29 -17.89
C GLY A 128 -2.50 -4.17 -16.98
N TRP A 129 -1.93 -3.97 -15.80
CA TRP A 129 -2.27 -2.85 -14.93
C TRP A 129 -2.19 -1.49 -15.66
N ARG A 130 -2.91 -0.51 -15.17
CA ARG A 130 -3.01 0.83 -15.79
C ARG A 130 -2.44 1.90 -14.88
N ARG A 131 -1.92 2.99 -15.46
CA ARG A 131 -1.49 4.16 -14.70
C ARG A 131 -2.66 4.80 -13.96
N SER A 132 -3.77 5.01 -14.68
CA SER A 132 -5.04 5.50 -14.16
C SER A 132 -6.21 5.02 -15.03
N HIS A 133 -7.42 4.96 -14.46
CA HIS A 133 -8.67 4.76 -15.20
C HIS A 133 -9.33 6.07 -15.62
N THR A 134 -8.84 7.20 -15.12
CA THR A 134 -9.35 8.54 -15.40
C THR A 134 -8.20 9.45 -15.81
N LEU A 135 -8.52 10.63 -16.29
CA LEU A 135 -7.51 11.68 -16.45
C LEU A 135 -6.94 12.01 -15.05
N PHE A 136 -5.63 12.13 -15.00
CA PHE A 136 -4.93 12.49 -13.76
C PHE A 136 -3.70 13.36 -14.09
N SER A 137 -3.36 14.26 -13.19
CA SER A 137 -2.22 15.16 -13.31
C SER A 137 -1.01 14.72 -12.48
N GLY A 138 -1.13 13.63 -11.73
CA GLY A 138 -0.06 13.10 -10.90
C GLY A 138 1.10 12.49 -11.70
N ARG A 139 2.17 12.17 -10.98
CA ARG A 139 3.40 11.57 -11.53
C ARG A 139 3.60 10.15 -10.99
N ILE A 140 3.98 9.24 -11.87
CA ILE A 140 4.38 7.87 -11.52
C ILE A 140 5.80 7.67 -12.04
N LEU A 141 6.72 7.39 -11.12
CA LEU A 141 8.15 7.20 -11.35
C LEU A 141 8.54 5.78 -10.94
N GLY A 142 9.46 5.15 -11.66
CA GLY A 142 9.96 3.80 -11.35
C GLY A 142 8.97 2.67 -11.67
N ALA A 143 7.95 2.91 -12.48
CA ALA A 143 6.96 1.88 -12.84
C ALA A 143 7.55 0.70 -13.63
N ASP A 144 8.67 0.89 -14.27
CA ASP A 144 9.46 -0.12 -14.98
C ASP A 144 10.12 -1.14 -14.03
N GLN A 145 10.22 -0.84 -12.75
CA GLN A 145 10.73 -1.76 -11.73
C GLN A 145 9.70 -2.78 -11.25
N ALA A 146 8.45 -2.67 -11.70
CA ALA A 146 7.41 -3.61 -11.32
C ALA A 146 7.65 -5.00 -11.94
N LEU A 147 7.56 -6.02 -11.08
CA LEU A 147 7.50 -7.41 -11.52
C LEU A 147 6.06 -7.73 -11.94
N LEU A 148 5.88 -8.19 -13.16
CA LEU A 148 4.56 -8.60 -13.64
C LEU A 148 4.24 -10.01 -13.10
N VAL A 149 3.16 -10.11 -12.35
CA VAL A 149 2.69 -11.34 -11.72
C VAL A 149 1.32 -11.67 -12.31
N GLU A 150 1.27 -12.65 -13.19
CA GLU A 150 0.02 -13.01 -13.88
C GLU A 150 -0.99 -13.63 -12.92
N SER A 151 -0.54 -14.54 -12.08
CA SER A 151 -1.30 -15.10 -10.96
C SER A 151 -0.38 -15.19 -9.75
N PRO A 152 -0.68 -14.52 -8.65
CA PRO A 152 0.01 -14.79 -7.40
C PRO A 152 -0.48 -16.13 -6.89
N GLU A 153 0.31 -17.15 -7.04
CA GLU A 153 0.01 -18.47 -6.51
C GLU A 153 0.00 -18.42 -4.99
N PHE A 154 -1.15 -18.07 -4.43
CA PHE A 154 -1.36 -18.07 -2.99
C PHE A 154 -1.67 -19.49 -2.48
N ALA A 155 -1.33 -19.77 -1.24
CA ALA A 155 -1.53 -21.06 -0.61
C ALA A 155 -3.01 -21.45 -0.56
N ASP A 156 -3.91 -20.53 -0.18
CA ASP A 156 -5.36 -20.74 -0.20
C ASP A 156 -6.10 -19.39 -0.25
N VAL A 157 -6.53 -19.00 -1.44
CA VAL A 157 -7.29 -17.74 -1.64
C VAL A 157 -8.66 -17.79 -0.97
N ALA A 158 -9.32 -18.96 -0.96
CA ALA A 158 -10.66 -19.11 -0.38
C ALA A 158 -10.62 -19.01 1.15
N GLY A 159 -9.60 -19.62 1.78
CA GLY A 159 -9.33 -19.52 3.20
C GLY A 159 -8.59 -18.23 3.61
N GLN A 160 -8.36 -17.32 2.67
CA GLN A 160 -7.63 -16.06 2.89
C GLN A 160 -6.17 -16.27 3.36
N ASP A 161 -5.57 -17.37 2.99
CA ASP A 161 -4.13 -17.60 3.13
C ASP A 161 -3.39 -17.05 1.91
N PHE A 162 -2.94 -15.81 2.02
CA PHE A 162 -2.24 -15.10 0.95
C PHE A 162 -0.72 -15.24 1.03
N ARG A 163 -0.23 -16.25 1.73
CA ARG A 163 1.19 -16.59 1.67
C ARG A 163 1.52 -17.10 0.26
N PRO A 164 2.69 -16.75 -0.29
CA PRO A 164 3.15 -17.31 -1.55
C PRO A 164 3.23 -18.85 -1.43
N ALA A 165 2.65 -19.56 -2.40
CA ALA A 165 2.77 -21.02 -2.45
C ALA A 165 4.22 -21.44 -2.79
N ARG A 166 4.57 -22.68 -2.48
CA ARG A 166 5.86 -23.26 -2.84
C ARG A 166 6.01 -23.25 -4.38
N GLY A 167 7.10 -22.66 -4.86
CA GLY A 167 7.40 -22.60 -6.29
C GLY A 167 6.73 -21.46 -7.06
N CYS A 168 6.10 -20.50 -6.39
CA CYS A 168 5.58 -19.33 -7.08
C CYS A 168 6.72 -18.55 -7.80
N PRO A 169 6.45 -17.92 -8.96
CA PRO A 169 7.49 -17.37 -9.83
C PRO A 169 8.18 -16.10 -9.29
N TYR A 170 7.73 -15.60 -8.16
CA TYR A 170 8.28 -14.38 -7.54
C TYR A 170 8.94 -14.66 -6.17
N VAL A 171 9.39 -15.91 -5.94
CA VAL A 171 10.17 -16.27 -4.75
C VAL A 171 11.46 -15.47 -4.69
N GLY A 172 11.77 -14.91 -3.52
CA GLY A 172 12.96 -14.10 -3.32
C GLY A 172 12.97 -12.79 -4.11
N ALA A 173 11.81 -12.32 -4.57
CA ALA A 173 11.72 -11.20 -5.50
C ALA A 173 11.71 -9.82 -4.82
N ALA A 174 11.73 -9.74 -3.49
CA ALA A 174 11.80 -8.44 -2.82
C ALA A 174 13.09 -7.71 -3.19
N GLY A 175 12.93 -6.44 -3.53
CA GLY A 175 14.05 -5.53 -3.74
C GLY A 175 14.54 -4.93 -2.43
N GLU A 176 15.70 -4.30 -2.47
CA GLU A 176 16.25 -3.59 -1.32
C GLU A 176 15.36 -2.38 -0.97
N LEU A 177 15.00 -2.24 0.30
CA LEU A 177 14.32 -1.06 0.79
C LEU A 177 15.29 0.13 0.89
N PRO A 178 14.80 1.37 0.75
CA PRO A 178 15.59 2.54 1.07
C PRO A 178 16.28 2.41 2.45
N PRO A 179 17.56 2.81 2.59
CA PRO A 179 18.33 2.60 3.82
C PRO A 179 17.61 3.05 5.08
N PHE A 180 16.99 4.20 5.03
CA PHE A 180 16.20 4.76 6.12
C PHE A 180 15.07 3.82 6.62
N LEU A 181 14.33 3.15 5.72
CA LEU A 181 13.27 2.20 6.09
C LEU A 181 13.87 0.92 6.67
N ARG A 182 14.93 0.42 6.07
CA ARG A 182 15.61 -0.79 6.50
C ARG A 182 16.20 -0.65 7.91
N GLU A 183 16.75 0.51 8.24
CA GLU A 183 17.42 0.75 9.52
C GLU A 183 16.46 1.11 10.64
N ARG A 184 15.43 1.90 10.35
CA ARG A 184 14.55 2.46 11.37
C ARG A 184 13.23 1.75 11.54
N LEU A 185 12.72 1.12 10.49
CA LEU A 185 11.40 0.49 10.46
C LEU A 185 11.45 -0.81 9.64
N PRO A 186 12.33 -1.76 9.99
CA PRO A 186 12.40 -3.04 9.32
C PRO A 186 11.09 -3.83 9.54
N VAL A 187 10.73 -4.64 8.56
CA VAL A 187 9.59 -5.57 8.68
C VAL A 187 10.08 -6.80 9.44
N THR A 188 9.84 -6.84 10.73
CA THR A 188 10.30 -7.92 11.62
C THR A 188 9.23 -8.95 11.94
N HIS A 189 7.99 -8.68 11.55
CA HIS A 189 6.84 -9.55 11.79
C HIS A 189 5.98 -9.67 10.54
N GLN A 190 5.28 -10.77 10.40
CA GLN A 190 4.25 -10.96 9.38
C GLN A 190 2.88 -11.13 10.04
N TYR A 191 1.85 -10.77 9.29
CA TYR A 191 0.46 -10.86 9.71
C TYR A 191 0.05 -12.31 9.99
N VAL A 192 -0.77 -12.48 11.02
CA VAL A 192 -1.52 -13.70 11.30
C VAL A 192 -2.99 -13.29 11.48
N PRO A 193 -3.97 -14.04 10.95
CA PRO A 193 -5.39 -13.71 11.08
C PRO A 193 -5.81 -13.38 12.51
N HIS A 194 -6.81 -12.50 12.64
CA HIS A 194 -7.35 -11.99 13.90
C HIS A 194 -6.39 -11.07 14.68
N GLN A 195 -5.67 -10.20 13.95
CA GLN A 195 -4.80 -9.17 14.53
C GLN A 195 -3.59 -9.72 15.31
N GLN A 196 -3.15 -10.90 14.95
CA GLN A 196 -1.95 -11.51 15.51
C GLN A 196 -0.75 -11.27 14.58
N THR A 197 0.43 -11.48 15.12
CA THR A 197 1.69 -11.43 14.35
C THR A 197 2.59 -12.59 14.75
N LYS A 198 3.46 -12.99 13.84
CA LYS A 198 4.57 -13.89 14.12
C LYS A 198 5.88 -13.30 13.59
N PRO A 199 7.04 -13.67 14.16
CA PRO A 199 8.33 -13.21 13.67
C PRO A 199 8.53 -13.50 12.17
N ARG A 200 9.17 -12.55 11.49
CA ARG A 200 9.64 -12.64 10.10
C ARG A 200 11.14 -12.36 10.11
N PRO A 201 11.98 -13.36 10.39
CA PRO A 201 13.41 -13.16 10.63
C PRO A 201 14.15 -12.70 9.38
N GLU A 202 13.67 -13.11 8.21
CA GLU A 202 14.20 -12.73 6.91
C GLU A 202 13.07 -12.23 6.02
N VAL A 203 13.39 -11.29 5.13
CA VAL A 203 12.40 -10.63 4.26
C VAL A 203 12.87 -10.75 2.82
N HIS A 204 12.44 -11.82 2.17
CA HIS A 204 12.81 -12.13 0.79
C HIS A 204 11.64 -11.99 -0.18
N GLU A 205 10.40 -12.08 0.32
CA GLU A 205 9.22 -12.11 -0.52
C GLU A 205 8.57 -10.74 -0.67
N LEU A 206 7.91 -10.54 -1.82
CA LEU A 206 6.99 -9.43 -2.00
C LEU A 206 5.76 -9.62 -1.11
N GLY A 207 5.18 -8.51 -0.65
CA GLY A 207 3.98 -8.55 0.16
C GLY A 207 4.24 -8.76 1.66
N ALA A 208 3.17 -9.12 2.37
CA ALA A 208 3.11 -9.17 3.83
C ALA A 208 3.63 -10.50 4.42
N PHE A 209 3.94 -11.48 3.59
CA PHE A 209 4.25 -12.82 4.04
C PHE A 209 5.52 -13.38 3.40
N GLU A 210 6.19 -14.27 4.14
CA GLU A 210 7.10 -15.21 3.54
C GLU A 210 6.30 -16.44 2.99
N ARG A 211 6.91 -17.14 2.05
CA ARG A 211 6.31 -18.34 1.43
C ARG A 211 5.98 -19.43 2.44
N VAL A 212 5.14 -20.36 2.02
CA VAL A 212 4.91 -21.61 2.72
C VAL A 212 6.13 -22.51 2.51
N GLU A 213 6.67 -23.08 3.59
CA GLU A 213 7.76 -24.07 3.56
C GLU A 213 7.30 -25.41 2.98
#